data_6a56b09dbc656d79fca1480e0ae7d83a
#
_entry.id   6a56b09dbc656d79fca1480e0ae7d83a
#
_cell.length_a   1.000
_cell.length_b   1.000
_cell.length_c   1.000
_cell.angle_alpha   90.00
_cell.angle_beta   90.00
_cell.angle_gamma   90.00
#
_symmetry.space_group_name_H-M   'P 1'
#
loop_
_entity.id
_entity.type
_entity.pdbx_description
1 polymer ?
#
loop_
_entity_poly.entity_id
_entity_poly.type
_entity_poly.pdbx_seq_one_letter_code
_entity_poly.pdbx_strand_id
1 'polypeptide(L)'
;GSEMCIRDSRHEVVIRRTKYDLKKAEERAHILEGLIIASDNIDEVIAIIKSSKSPAEAIERLMERFSLSDIQSRAIVEMRLRQLTGLEQDKLRAEYEEIEKLIAYLKEILENDDLCMKVIKDELQEIKDKYGDERKTDIVYASEELNPEDFYADDEMIITISHMGYIKRTPLSEFRAQGRGGVGAKGSETRDEDFVEYIYPASMHATLLIFTAKGKCYWLKVFEIPEGAKNSKGRAIQNLLNIEPDDKVNAFIRVKKLTTDTEFINSHYLLFCTKKGVIKKTLLEAYSRPRQNGVNAITLREDDGLIEVCMTNGNNEVLIANRNGRAIRFHENAVRVMGRTASGVRGMTLDDDSNDEVVGMVCIKDKEKETVLVVSEQGYGKRSNIEDYRITNRGGKGVKTINITEKTGKLVAIKNVTEENDIMIINKSGITIRMKVSDLNVIGRATQGVRLINLGKRNDEIASVCKVLSQTEEEIAEEKAQREALEGVVIHEHPIENTDFEDVSDDVESNENADDTEGTTEE
;
A
#
# COMPACT_ATOMS: atom_id res chain seq x y z
N GLY A 1 -5.31 -21.03 -1.02
CA GLY A 1 -4.00 -20.56 -1.47
C GLY A 1 -2.87 -20.94 -0.55
N SER A 2 -2.99 -20.74 0.78
CA SER A 2 -1.89 -21.02 1.73
C SER A 2 -1.59 -22.50 1.93
N GLU A 3 -2.58 -23.37 1.95
CA GLU A 3 -2.39 -24.81 2.13
C GLU A 3 -1.60 -25.45 0.98
N MET A 4 -1.88 -25.05 -0.24
CA MET A 4 -1.15 -25.50 -1.42
C MET A 4 0.31 -25.06 -1.39
N CYS A 5 0.60 -23.83 -0.93
CA CYS A 5 1.97 -23.36 -0.76
C CYS A 5 2.76 -24.14 0.30
N ILE A 6 2.14 -24.50 1.42
CA ILE A 6 2.78 -25.30 2.49
C ILE A 6 3.13 -26.69 1.98
N ARG A 7 2.19 -27.37 1.34
CA ARG A 7 2.40 -28.70 0.74
C ARG A 7 3.54 -28.70 -0.27
N ASP A 8 3.49 -27.78 -1.23
CA ASP A 8 4.46 -27.73 -2.32
C ASP A 8 5.87 -27.37 -1.79
N SER A 9 5.95 -26.48 -0.82
CA SER A 9 7.22 -26.15 -0.15
C SER A 9 7.79 -27.36 0.62
N ARG A 10 6.96 -28.11 1.34
CA ARG A 10 7.43 -29.33 2.04
C ARG A 10 7.88 -30.40 1.06
N HIS A 11 7.16 -30.61 -0.03
CA HIS A 11 7.52 -31.54 -1.07
C HIS A 11 8.92 -31.21 -1.65
N GLU A 12 9.18 -29.96 -1.99
CA GLU A 12 10.49 -29.53 -2.49
C GLU A 12 11.61 -29.75 -1.45
N VAL A 13 11.34 -29.44 -0.18
CA VAL A 13 12.31 -29.67 0.90
C VAL A 13 12.62 -31.14 1.08
N VAL A 14 11.61 -32.04 1.06
CA VAL A 14 11.80 -33.48 1.19
C VAL A 14 12.62 -34.01 0.01
N ILE A 15 12.31 -33.62 -1.22
CA ILE A 15 13.09 -34.01 -2.41
C ILE A 15 14.55 -33.55 -2.30
N ARG A 16 14.82 -32.31 -1.89
CA ARG A 16 16.20 -31.81 -1.73
C ARG A 16 16.96 -32.57 -0.65
N ARG A 17 16.32 -32.82 0.49
CA ARG A 17 16.90 -33.62 1.59
C ARG A 17 17.22 -35.03 1.10
N THR A 18 16.24 -35.69 0.48
CA THR A 18 16.41 -37.06 -0.02
C THR A 18 17.55 -37.17 -1.05
N LYS A 19 17.68 -36.19 -1.95
CA LYS A 19 18.81 -36.14 -2.90
C LYS A 19 20.16 -35.97 -2.20
N TYR A 20 20.23 -35.17 -1.15
CA TYR A 20 21.43 -34.98 -0.36
C TYR A 20 21.81 -36.26 0.39
N ASP A 21 20.82 -36.88 1.07
CA ASP A 21 21.01 -38.11 1.83
C ASP A 21 21.40 -39.26 0.91
N LEU A 22 20.77 -39.36 -0.27
CA LEU A 22 21.15 -40.34 -1.30
C LEU A 22 22.62 -40.19 -1.73
N LYS A 23 23.03 -38.97 -2.05
CA LYS A 23 24.43 -38.70 -2.42
C LYS A 23 25.39 -39.10 -1.30
N LYS A 24 25.06 -38.79 -0.05
CA LYS A 24 25.89 -39.18 1.11
C LYS A 24 25.95 -40.70 1.33
N ALA A 25 24.81 -41.37 1.15
CA ALA A 25 24.74 -42.82 1.23
C ALA A 25 25.56 -43.49 0.10
N GLU A 26 25.47 -43.01 -1.13
CA GLU A 26 26.25 -43.52 -2.27
C GLU A 26 27.74 -43.25 -2.10
N GLU A 27 28.17 -42.08 -1.61
CA GLU A 27 29.55 -41.78 -1.26
C GLU A 27 30.10 -42.77 -0.19
N ARG A 28 29.29 -43.09 0.83
CA ARG A 28 29.65 -44.02 1.88
C ARG A 28 29.70 -45.48 1.40
N ALA A 29 28.68 -45.91 0.63
CA ALA A 29 28.63 -47.23 0.02
C ALA A 29 29.86 -47.49 -0.87
N HIS A 30 30.25 -46.51 -1.67
CA HIS A 30 31.42 -46.56 -2.53
C HIS A 30 32.71 -46.82 -1.75
N ILE A 31 32.88 -46.15 -0.60
CA ILE A 31 34.05 -46.40 0.27
C ILE A 31 34.00 -47.79 0.87
N LEU A 32 32.83 -48.22 1.38
CA LEU A 32 32.66 -49.54 1.99
C LEU A 32 32.91 -50.69 0.99
N GLU A 33 32.44 -50.54 -0.25
CA GLU A 33 32.72 -51.48 -1.33
C GLU A 33 34.24 -51.69 -1.53
N GLY A 34 34.99 -50.59 -1.60
CA GLY A 34 36.44 -50.64 -1.68
C GLY A 34 37.09 -51.33 -0.48
N LEU A 35 36.60 -51.08 0.74
CA LEU A 35 37.09 -51.73 1.96
C LEU A 35 36.75 -53.22 2.00
N ILE A 36 35.61 -53.67 1.49
CA ILE A 36 35.22 -55.08 1.37
C ILE A 36 36.10 -55.75 0.37
N ILE A 37 36.37 -55.21 -0.82
CA ILE A 37 37.27 -55.72 -1.81
C ILE A 37 38.68 -55.91 -1.21
N ALA A 38 39.14 -54.90 -0.45
CA ALA A 38 40.46 -55.00 0.21
C ALA A 38 40.48 -56.06 1.31
N SER A 39 39.38 -56.20 2.05
CA SER A 39 39.25 -57.23 3.10
C SER A 39 39.26 -58.64 2.53
N ASP A 40 38.63 -58.90 1.40
CA ASP A 40 38.55 -60.15 0.72
C ASP A 40 39.94 -60.57 0.10
N ASN A 41 40.80 -59.59 -0.20
CA ASN A 41 42.10 -59.75 -0.81
C ASN A 41 43.25 -59.23 0.10
N ILE A 42 43.09 -59.37 1.39
CA ILE A 42 43.92 -58.68 2.38
C ILE A 42 45.43 -58.99 2.25
N ASP A 43 45.82 -60.24 1.96
CA ASP A 43 47.23 -60.64 1.83
C ASP A 43 47.88 -59.88 0.64
N GLU A 44 47.19 -59.79 -0.47
CA GLU A 44 47.66 -59.08 -1.66
C GLU A 44 47.75 -57.57 -1.42
N VAL A 45 46.74 -56.96 -0.77
CA VAL A 45 46.73 -55.57 -0.37
C VAL A 45 47.93 -55.25 0.54
N ILE A 46 48.14 -56.02 1.54
CA ILE A 46 49.32 -55.87 2.45
C ILE A 46 50.62 -55.98 1.68
N ALA A 47 50.76 -56.96 0.76
CA ALA A 47 51.93 -57.08 -0.06
C ALA A 47 52.20 -55.86 -0.94
N ILE A 48 51.18 -55.30 -1.56
CA ILE A 48 51.29 -54.09 -2.36
C ILE A 48 51.74 -52.92 -1.49
N ILE A 49 51.07 -52.68 -0.35
CA ILE A 49 51.41 -51.58 0.56
C ILE A 49 52.86 -51.69 1.07
N LYS A 50 53.27 -52.88 1.49
CA LYS A 50 54.65 -53.12 1.97
C LYS A 50 55.73 -52.97 0.89
N SER A 51 55.44 -53.30 -0.36
CA SER A 51 56.38 -53.19 -1.48
C SER A 51 56.43 -51.76 -2.10
N SER A 52 55.52 -50.88 -1.76
CA SER A 52 55.49 -49.51 -2.24
C SER A 52 56.40 -48.61 -1.42
N LYS A 53 57.05 -47.62 -2.07
CA LYS A 53 58.00 -46.67 -1.45
C LYS A 53 57.33 -45.49 -0.79
N SER A 54 56.10 -45.21 -1.19
CA SER A 54 55.29 -44.07 -0.67
C SER A 54 53.81 -44.45 -0.65
N PRO A 55 52.99 -43.74 0.19
CA PRO A 55 51.56 -43.95 0.18
C PRO A 55 50.90 -43.63 -1.19
N ALA A 56 51.43 -42.66 -1.94
CA ALA A 56 50.97 -42.36 -3.27
C ALA A 56 51.15 -43.48 -4.26
N GLU A 57 52.32 -44.10 -4.26
CA GLU A 57 52.60 -45.28 -5.08
C GLU A 57 51.72 -46.50 -4.70
N ALA A 58 51.43 -46.65 -3.41
CA ALA A 58 50.53 -47.71 -2.95
C ALA A 58 49.11 -47.51 -3.47
N ILE A 59 48.61 -46.22 -3.45
CA ILE A 59 47.31 -45.86 -3.97
C ILE A 59 47.22 -46.17 -5.48
N GLU A 60 48.19 -45.74 -6.29
CA GLU A 60 48.19 -45.97 -7.73
C GLU A 60 48.19 -47.51 -8.04
N ARG A 61 49.00 -48.30 -7.36
CA ARG A 61 49.03 -49.71 -7.58
C ARG A 61 47.78 -50.48 -7.13
N LEU A 62 47.11 -50.03 -6.06
CA LEU A 62 45.80 -50.53 -5.64
C LEU A 62 44.69 -50.18 -6.66
N MET A 63 44.74 -48.98 -7.20
CA MET A 63 43.82 -48.57 -8.27
C MET A 63 43.97 -49.44 -9.52
N GLU A 64 45.19 -49.64 -9.99
CA GLU A 64 45.46 -50.49 -11.17
C GLU A 64 45.09 -51.97 -10.94
N ARG A 65 45.41 -52.50 -9.78
CA ARG A 65 45.23 -53.92 -9.50
C ARG A 65 43.77 -54.33 -9.28
N PHE A 66 43.00 -53.52 -8.53
CA PHE A 66 41.63 -53.84 -8.14
C PHE A 66 40.60 -52.99 -8.84
N SER A 67 41.00 -52.15 -9.80
CA SER A 67 40.12 -51.18 -10.49
C SER A 67 39.36 -50.26 -9.52
N LEU A 68 40.01 -49.84 -8.43
CA LEU A 68 39.44 -49.00 -7.40
C LEU A 68 39.56 -47.52 -7.76
N SER A 69 38.67 -46.71 -7.19
CA SER A 69 38.80 -45.26 -7.28
C SER A 69 39.91 -44.73 -6.34
N ASP A 70 40.40 -43.51 -6.59
CA ASP A 70 41.35 -42.82 -5.72
C ASP A 70 40.83 -42.73 -4.27
N ILE A 71 39.54 -42.44 -4.09
CA ILE A 71 38.89 -42.32 -2.78
C ILE A 71 38.89 -43.69 -2.05
N GLN A 72 38.54 -44.76 -2.75
CA GLN A 72 38.57 -46.13 -2.19
C GLN A 72 40.00 -46.55 -1.82
N SER A 73 40.95 -46.31 -2.69
CA SER A 73 42.37 -46.68 -2.46
C SER A 73 42.99 -45.91 -1.30
N ARG A 74 42.65 -44.61 -1.13
CA ARG A 74 43.06 -43.83 0.06
C ARG A 74 42.45 -44.39 1.34
N ALA A 75 41.17 -44.71 1.33
CA ALA A 75 40.51 -45.32 2.49
C ALA A 75 41.14 -46.64 2.90
N ILE A 76 41.62 -47.45 1.94
CA ILE A 76 42.32 -48.69 2.19
C ILE A 76 43.70 -48.45 2.81
N VAL A 77 44.48 -47.49 2.30
CA VAL A 77 45.79 -47.14 2.83
C VAL A 77 45.70 -46.58 4.26
N GLU A 78 44.63 -45.84 4.56
CA GLU A 78 44.35 -45.28 5.89
C GLU A 78 43.72 -46.28 6.87
N MET A 79 43.37 -47.48 6.42
CA MET A 79 42.73 -48.53 7.22
C MET A 79 43.59 -48.95 8.38
N ARG A 80 43.01 -49.04 9.57
CA ARG A 80 43.71 -49.50 10.78
C ARG A 80 43.75 -51.03 10.86
N LEU A 81 44.87 -51.61 11.35
CA LEU A 81 45.02 -53.03 11.51
C LEU A 81 43.90 -53.73 12.29
N ARG A 82 43.28 -53.03 13.22
CA ARG A 82 42.09 -53.47 13.97
C ARG A 82 40.91 -53.85 13.07
N GLN A 83 40.73 -53.15 11.96
CA GLN A 83 39.61 -53.34 11.03
C GLN A 83 39.74 -54.63 10.19
N LEU A 84 40.92 -55.31 10.27
CA LEU A 84 41.18 -56.56 9.58
C LEU A 84 40.70 -57.81 10.37
N THR A 85 40.14 -57.62 11.57
CA THR A 85 39.60 -58.76 12.35
C THR A 85 38.27 -59.22 11.75
N GLY A 86 38.01 -60.57 11.80
CA GLY A 86 36.77 -61.11 11.22
C GLY A 86 35.51 -60.47 11.74
N LEU A 87 35.46 -60.14 13.03
CA LEU A 87 34.30 -59.42 13.62
C LEU A 87 34.06 -58.04 13.01
N GLU A 88 35.09 -57.26 12.66
CA GLU A 88 34.98 -55.96 12.03
C GLU A 88 34.63 -56.07 10.53
N GLN A 89 35.10 -57.15 9.87
CA GLN A 89 34.70 -57.45 8.48
C GLN A 89 33.22 -57.76 8.38
N ASP A 90 32.64 -58.50 9.30
CA ASP A 90 31.21 -58.78 9.35
C ASP A 90 30.42 -57.51 9.58
N LYS A 91 30.94 -56.61 10.40
CA LYS A 91 30.28 -55.26 10.61
C LYS A 91 30.32 -54.42 9.36
N LEU A 92 31.44 -54.41 8.61
CA LEU A 92 31.53 -53.65 7.36
C LEU A 92 30.51 -54.14 6.31
N ARG A 93 30.35 -55.46 6.21
CA ARG A 93 29.37 -56.08 5.31
C ARG A 93 27.94 -55.77 5.75
N ALA A 94 27.63 -55.83 7.03
CA ALA A 94 26.34 -55.48 7.57
C ALA A 94 26.03 -54.00 7.34
N GLU A 95 26.99 -53.09 7.58
CA GLU A 95 26.84 -51.64 7.30
C GLU A 95 26.59 -51.40 5.80
N TYR A 96 27.28 -52.09 4.92
CA TYR A 96 27.08 -51.97 3.47
C TYR A 96 25.67 -52.40 3.06
N GLU A 97 25.18 -53.54 3.57
CA GLU A 97 23.82 -54.00 3.29
C GLU A 97 22.73 -53.03 3.80
N GLU A 98 22.94 -52.42 4.97
CA GLU A 98 22.02 -51.40 5.51
C GLU A 98 21.99 -50.15 4.63
N ILE A 99 23.15 -49.69 4.17
CA ILE A 99 23.27 -48.54 3.29
C ILE A 99 22.68 -48.83 1.92
N GLU A 100 22.86 -50.01 1.36
CA GLU A 100 22.23 -50.44 0.10
C GLU A 100 20.70 -50.38 0.19
N LYS A 101 20.13 -50.89 1.30
CA LYS A 101 18.68 -50.78 1.55
C LYS A 101 18.22 -49.33 1.67
N LEU A 102 19.02 -48.49 2.34
CA LEU A 102 18.74 -47.08 2.45
C LEU A 102 18.77 -46.37 1.08
N ILE A 103 19.78 -46.66 0.25
CA ILE A 103 19.89 -46.14 -1.11
C ILE A 103 18.68 -46.54 -1.94
N ALA A 104 18.27 -47.81 -1.89
CA ALA A 104 17.08 -48.28 -2.61
C ALA A 104 15.80 -47.51 -2.16
N TYR A 105 15.63 -47.36 -0.86
CA TYR A 105 14.50 -46.61 -0.31
C TYR A 105 14.52 -45.13 -0.69
N LEU A 106 15.68 -44.46 -0.63
CA LEU A 106 15.80 -43.06 -1.02
C LEU A 106 15.53 -42.84 -2.53
N LYS A 107 15.97 -43.79 -3.37
CA LYS A 107 15.66 -43.78 -4.81
C LYS A 107 14.16 -43.94 -5.05
N GLU A 108 13.53 -44.88 -4.34
CA GLU A 108 12.07 -45.07 -4.43
C GLU A 108 11.28 -43.82 -4.06
N ILE A 109 11.70 -43.08 -3.01
CA ILE A 109 11.07 -41.79 -2.65
C ILE A 109 11.19 -40.76 -3.79
N LEU A 110 12.30 -40.72 -4.51
CA LEU A 110 12.54 -39.79 -5.61
C LEU A 110 11.78 -40.15 -6.91
N GLU A 111 11.51 -41.45 -7.11
CA GLU A 111 10.80 -41.96 -8.30
C GLU A 111 9.29 -42.06 -8.09
N ASN A 112 8.83 -42.20 -6.84
CA ASN A 112 7.43 -42.40 -6.49
C ASN A 112 6.89 -41.21 -5.67
N ASP A 113 6.09 -40.38 -6.31
CA ASP A 113 5.47 -39.17 -5.70
C ASP A 113 4.52 -39.53 -4.55
N ASP A 114 3.80 -40.65 -4.65
CA ASP A 114 2.90 -41.11 -3.58
C ASP A 114 3.68 -41.51 -2.30
N LEU A 115 4.87 -42.11 -2.46
CA LEU A 115 5.73 -42.42 -1.34
C LEU A 115 6.33 -41.14 -0.71
N CYS A 116 6.73 -40.20 -1.54
CA CYS A 116 7.16 -38.86 -1.06
C CYS A 116 6.08 -38.16 -0.26
N MET A 117 4.84 -38.17 -0.74
CA MET A 117 3.70 -37.61 -0.04
C MET A 117 3.37 -38.35 1.26
N LYS A 118 3.57 -39.68 1.31
CA LYS A 118 3.43 -40.45 2.53
C LYS A 118 4.47 -40.05 3.58
N VAL A 119 5.74 -39.90 3.20
CA VAL A 119 6.80 -39.40 4.10
C VAL A 119 6.43 -38.04 4.69
N ILE A 120 5.97 -37.12 3.85
CA ILE A 120 5.51 -35.78 4.31
C ILE A 120 4.37 -35.91 5.33
N LYS A 121 3.39 -36.78 5.05
CA LYS A 121 2.24 -37.02 5.94
C LYS A 121 2.69 -37.60 7.28
N ASP A 122 3.57 -38.56 7.25
CA ASP A 122 4.07 -39.25 8.46
C ASP A 122 4.84 -38.27 9.35
N GLU A 123 5.72 -37.45 8.77
CA GLU A 123 6.45 -36.40 9.50
C GLU A 123 5.50 -35.32 10.09
N LEU A 124 4.47 -34.90 9.35
CA LEU A 124 3.49 -33.96 9.86
C LEU A 124 2.63 -34.59 10.97
N GLN A 125 2.32 -35.89 10.86
CA GLN A 125 1.60 -36.60 11.92
C GLN A 125 2.42 -36.69 13.21
N GLU A 126 3.72 -36.97 13.11
CA GLU A 126 4.62 -36.98 14.26
C GLU A 126 4.67 -35.61 14.96
N ILE A 127 4.77 -34.54 14.18
CA ILE A 127 4.74 -33.18 14.73
C ILE A 127 3.40 -32.88 15.41
N LYS A 128 2.29 -33.28 14.78
CA LYS A 128 0.95 -33.13 15.35
C LYS A 128 0.80 -33.88 16.67
N ASP A 129 1.28 -35.10 16.74
CA ASP A 129 1.17 -35.95 17.94
C ASP A 129 2.02 -35.41 19.09
N LYS A 130 3.16 -34.78 18.78
CA LYS A 130 4.10 -34.24 19.77
C LYS A 130 3.74 -32.83 20.26
N TYR A 131 3.20 -31.97 19.37
CA TYR A 131 2.98 -30.56 19.64
C TYR A 131 1.55 -30.10 19.39
N GLY A 132 0.62 -31.01 19.04
CA GLY A 132 -0.77 -30.67 18.77
C GLY A 132 -1.50 -30.31 20.04
N ASP A 133 -2.06 -29.09 20.03
CA ASP A 133 -2.95 -28.60 21.08
C ASP A 133 -4.41 -28.74 20.65
N GLU A 134 -5.31 -28.77 21.61
CA GLU A 134 -6.73 -28.60 21.33
C GLU A 134 -7.00 -27.19 20.76
N ARG A 135 -7.92 -27.14 19.82
CA ARG A 135 -8.29 -25.84 19.23
C ARG A 135 -8.88 -24.93 20.29
N LYS A 136 -8.27 -23.73 20.46
CA LYS A 136 -8.70 -22.73 21.45
C LYS A 136 -9.94 -21.92 21.03
N THR A 137 -10.33 -22.00 19.74
CA THR A 137 -11.48 -21.30 19.19
C THR A 137 -12.50 -22.30 18.65
N ASP A 138 -13.77 -22.05 18.91
CA ASP A 138 -14.86 -22.87 18.38
C ASP A 138 -15.10 -22.59 16.89
N ILE A 139 -15.45 -23.63 16.13
CA ILE A 139 -15.95 -23.47 14.77
C ILE A 139 -17.46 -23.31 14.89
N VAL A 140 -17.92 -22.09 14.70
CA VAL A 140 -19.35 -21.78 14.63
C VAL A 140 -19.74 -21.53 13.18
N TYR A 141 -20.93 -21.97 12.78
CA TYR A 141 -21.48 -21.57 11.50
C TYR A 141 -21.78 -20.07 11.58
N ALA A 142 -21.14 -19.28 10.74
CA ALA A 142 -21.45 -17.86 10.63
C ALA A 142 -22.90 -17.72 10.14
N SER A 143 -23.79 -17.24 11.00
CA SER A 143 -25.15 -16.89 10.62
C SER A 143 -25.20 -15.54 9.88
N GLU A 144 -24.16 -14.72 10.02
CA GLU A 144 -24.00 -13.43 9.35
C GLU A 144 -22.54 -13.26 8.92
N GLU A 145 -22.30 -12.80 7.70
CA GLU A 145 -20.98 -12.38 7.26
C GLU A 145 -20.56 -11.18 8.10
N LEU A 146 -19.53 -11.34 8.95
CA LEU A 146 -18.91 -10.23 9.68
C LEU A 146 -18.32 -9.25 8.66
N ASN A 147 -18.99 -8.12 8.53
CA ASN A 147 -18.48 -7.03 7.71
C ASN A 147 -17.38 -6.30 8.49
N PRO A 148 -16.19 -6.12 7.93
CA PRO A 148 -15.15 -5.30 8.57
C PRO A 148 -15.63 -3.90 8.96
N GLU A 149 -16.66 -3.39 8.28
CA GLU A 149 -17.29 -2.10 8.57
C GLU A 149 -17.95 -2.06 9.96
N ASP A 150 -18.44 -3.20 10.48
CA ASP A 150 -19.15 -3.29 11.76
C ASP A 150 -18.22 -3.04 12.97
N PHE A 151 -16.91 -3.10 12.77
CA PHE A 151 -15.90 -2.83 13.81
C PHE A 151 -15.54 -1.35 13.96
N TYR A 152 -16.01 -0.49 13.07
CA TYR A 152 -15.71 0.93 13.07
C TYR A 152 -16.98 1.76 13.22
N ALA A 153 -16.95 2.79 14.09
CA ALA A 153 -18.01 3.80 14.12
C ALA A 153 -18.00 4.60 12.79
N ASP A 154 -19.18 5.03 12.31
CA ASP A 154 -19.30 5.79 11.05
C ASP A 154 -19.02 7.30 11.26
N ASP A 155 -17.83 7.62 11.80
CA ASP A 155 -17.40 8.97 12.08
C ASP A 155 -16.98 9.74 10.82
N GLU A 156 -17.15 11.07 10.84
CA GLU A 156 -16.66 11.93 9.76
C GLU A 156 -15.17 12.21 9.92
N MET A 157 -14.41 11.84 8.88
CA MET A 157 -12.96 11.97 8.82
C MET A 157 -12.54 12.97 7.74
N ILE A 158 -11.40 13.61 7.95
CA ILE A 158 -10.72 14.41 6.91
C ILE A 158 -9.58 13.58 6.33
N ILE A 159 -9.66 13.32 5.04
CA ILE A 159 -8.60 12.65 4.29
C ILE A 159 -7.71 13.74 3.68
N THR A 160 -6.43 13.70 4.01
CA THR A 160 -5.43 14.60 3.44
C THR A 160 -4.46 13.84 2.56
N ILE A 161 -4.15 14.42 1.40
CA ILE A 161 -3.18 13.87 0.45
C ILE A 161 -2.17 14.95 0.11
N SER A 162 -0.89 14.62 0.24
CA SER A 162 0.20 15.50 -0.11
C SER A 162 0.54 15.42 -1.61
N HIS A 163 1.30 16.39 -2.10
CA HIS A 163 1.80 16.45 -3.47
C HIS A 163 2.64 15.21 -3.85
N MET A 164 3.39 14.67 -2.91
CA MET A 164 4.16 13.44 -3.10
C MET A 164 3.35 12.16 -2.92
N GLY A 165 2.02 12.25 -2.68
CA GLY A 165 1.12 11.10 -2.59
C GLY A 165 1.10 10.42 -1.21
N TYR A 166 1.41 11.13 -0.13
CA TYR A 166 1.18 10.64 1.24
C TYR A 166 -0.28 10.87 1.62
N ILE A 167 -0.93 9.85 2.14
CA ILE A 167 -2.34 9.87 2.55
C ILE A 167 -2.48 9.54 4.03
N LYS A 168 -3.42 10.20 4.68
CA LYS A 168 -3.88 9.90 6.05
C LYS A 168 -5.34 10.28 6.22
N ARG A 169 -5.99 9.70 7.23
CA ARG A 169 -7.27 10.18 7.75
C ARG A 169 -7.06 10.81 9.13
N THR A 170 -7.79 11.85 9.42
CA THR A 170 -7.77 12.57 10.71
C THR A 170 -9.21 12.88 11.08
N PRO A 171 -9.65 12.71 12.33
CA PRO A 171 -10.98 13.10 12.76
C PRO A 171 -11.28 14.57 12.45
N LEU A 172 -12.51 14.88 11.98
CA LEU A 172 -12.90 16.24 11.66
C LEU A 172 -12.78 17.19 12.86
N SER A 173 -12.99 16.68 14.06
CA SER A 173 -12.89 17.37 15.34
C SER A 173 -11.53 18.04 15.60
N GLU A 174 -10.44 17.52 15.04
CA GLU A 174 -9.11 18.14 15.18
C GLU A 174 -8.97 19.49 14.47
N PHE A 175 -9.89 19.86 13.58
CA PHE A 175 -9.83 21.09 12.79
C PHE A 175 -10.84 22.13 13.30
N ARG A 176 -10.43 23.06 14.15
CA ARG A 176 -11.27 24.13 14.70
C ARG A 176 -11.59 25.19 13.66
N ALA A 177 -12.81 25.71 13.67
CA ALA A 177 -13.21 26.85 12.85
C ALA A 177 -12.49 28.15 13.28
N GLN A 178 -12.09 28.97 12.31
CA GLN A 178 -11.45 30.28 12.51
C GLN A 178 -12.20 31.36 11.71
N GLY A 179 -12.17 32.60 12.19
CA GLY A 179 -12.73 33.72 11.45
C GLY A 179 -11.93 34.05 10.17
N ARG A 180 -12.57 34.74 9.21
CA ARG A 180 -11.91 35.21 7.98
C ARG A 180 -10.71 36.10 8.27
N GLY A 181 -9.64 35.98 7.48
CA GLY A 181 -8.39 36.73 7.64
C GLY A 181 -7.48 36.22 8.74
N GLY A 182 -7.79 35.07 9.35
CA GLY A 182 -6.91 34.38 10.31
C GLY A 182 -5.60 33.89 9.68
N VAL A 183 -4.63 33.57 10.54
CA VAL A 183 -3.29 33.10 10.11
C VAL A 183 -3.32 31.62 9.77
N GLY A 184 -4.33 30.87 10.21
CA GLY A 184 -4.44 29.42 10.03
C GLY A 184 -3.64 28.61 11.05
N ALA A 185 -3.75 27.30 10.97
CA ALA A 185 -2.99 26.35 11.76
C ALA A 185 -2.29 25.32 10.85
N LYS A 186 -1.18 24.75 11.30
CA LYS A 186 -0.46 23.73 10.52
C LYS A 186 -1.32 22.47 10.42
N GLY A 187 -1.71 22.08 9.23
CA GLY A 187 -2.61 20.95 8.96
C GLY A 187 -1.89 19.62 8.70
N SER A 188 -0.59 19.66 8.41
CA SER A 188 0.26 18.48 8.24
C SER A 188 1.73 18.88 8.34
N GLU A 189 2.58 17.99 8.86
CA GLU A 189 4.01 18.06 8.61
C GLU A 189 4.31 17.34 7.32
N THR A 190 4.95 18.03 6.42
CA THR A 190 5.40 17.48 5.15
C THR A 190 6.92 17.35 5.15
N ARG A 191 7.48 16.61 4.20
CA ARG A 191 8.92 16.60 3.94
C ARG A 191 9.31 17.92 3.27
N ASP A 192 10.60 18.24 3.26
CA ASP A 192 11.10 19.34 2.46
C ASP A 192 10.62 19.13 1.02
N GLU A 193 10.04 20.18 0.41
CA GLU A 193 9.44 20.19 -0.94
C GLU A 193 8.04 19.50 -1.07
N ASP A 194 7.46 18.91 -0.01
CA ASP A 194 6.12 18.34 -0.04
C ASP A 194 5.10 19.31 0.60
N PHE A 195 3.85 19.31 0.12
CA PHE A 195 2.76 20.10 0.67
C PHE A 195 1.42 19.36 0.52
N VAL A 196 0.44 19.70 1.33
CA VAL A 196 -0.90 19.13 1.21
C VAL A 196 -1.57 19.68 -0.05
N GLU A 197 -1.88 18.80 -0.99
CA GLU A 197 -2.50 19.16 -2.27
C GLU A 197 -4.02 19.01 -2.23
N TYR A 198 -4.52 17.97 -1.54
CA TYR A 198 -5.96 17.68 -1.48
C TYR A 198 -6.43 17.43 -0.05
N ILE A 199 -7.66 17.91 0.22
CA ILE A 199 -8.43 17.61 1.42
C ILE A 199 -9.83 17.14 1.03
N TYR A 200 -10.29 16.04 1.63
CA TYR A 200 -11.62 15.47 1.37
C TYR A 200 -12.27 15.00 2.68
N PRO A 201 -13.51 15.45 2.97
CA PRO A 201 -14.30 14.89 4.05
C PRO A 201 -14.95 13.57 3.59
N ALA A 202 -14.90 12.55 4.44
CA ALA A 202 -15.56 11.28 4.17
C ALA A 202 -15.91 10.55 5.47
N SER A 203 -17.07 9.86 5.51
CA SER A 203 -17.41 8.98 6.62
C SER A 203 -16.60 7.70 6.59
N MET A 204 -16.40 7.07 7.75
CA MET A 204 -15.57 5.88 7.93
C MET A 204 -16.00 4.69 7.07
N HIS A 205 -17.31 4.48 6.91
CA HIS A 205 -17.88 3.37 6.12
C HIS A 205 -17.94 3.64 4.61
N ALA A 206 -17.58 4.85 4.16
CA ALA A 206 -17.64 5.16 2.75
C ALA A 206 -16.58 4.41 1.94
N THR A 207 -16.94 4.08 0.69
CA THR A 207 -15.99 3.66 -0.32
C THR A 207 -15.55 4.88 -1.13
N LEU A 208 -14.26 5.08 -1.24
CA LEU A 208 -13.68 6.09 -2.11
C LEU A 208 -13.39 5.50 -3.48
N LEU A 209 -13.96 6.07 -4.50
CA LEU A 209 -13.49 5.93 -5.88
C LEU A 209 -12.37 6.96 -6.07
N ILE A 210 -11.17 6.49 -6.31
CA ILE A 210 -9.97 7.30 -6.44
C ILE A 210 -9.61 7.38 -7.91
N PHE A 211 -9.57 8.59 -8.45
CA PHE A 211 -9.26 8.84 -9.85
C PHE A 211 -7.89 9.47 -9.99
N THR A 212 -7.07 8.92 -10.89
CA THR A 212 -5.71 9.39 -11.12
C THR A 212 -5.63 10.36 -12.29
N ALA A 213 -4.54 11.11 -12.35
CA ALA A 213 -4.24 12.04 -13.44
C ALA A 213 -4.21 11.37 -14.80
N LYS A 214 -3.77 10.09 -14.88
CA LYS A 214 -3.78 9.28 -16.09
C LYS A 214 -5.15 8.69 -16.44
N GLY A 215 -6.19 8.99 -15.65
CA GLY A 215 -7.57 8.57 -15.94
C GLY A 215 -7.90 7.14 -15.52
N LYS A 216 -7.21 6.56 -14.54
CA LYS A 216 -7.57 5.29 -13.89
C LYS A 216 -8.48 5.53 -12.67
N CYS A 217 -9.26 4.51 -12.31
CA CYS A 217 -10.10 4.48 -11.11
C CYS A 217 -9.69 3.30 -10.24
N TYR A 218 -9.49 3.57 -8.95
CA TYR A 218 -9.24 2.59 -7.89
C TYR A 218 -10.31 2.71 -6.80
N TRP A 219 -10.40 1.71 -5.93
CA TRP A 219 -11.34 1.65 -4.81
C TRP A 219 -10.57 1.52 -3.51
N LEU A 220 -10.97 2.28 -2.50
CA LEU A 220 -10.39 2.23 -1.16
C LEU A 220 -11.49 2.48 -0.12
N LYS A 221 -11.58 1.65 0.90
CA LYS A 221 -12.44 1.90 2.05
C LYS A 221 -11.79 2.93 2.96
N VAL A 222 -12.57 3.85 3.53
CA VAL A 222 -12.02 4.92 4.40
C VAL A 222 -11.35 4.33 5.63
N PHE A 223 -11.89 3.28 6.22
CA PHE A 223 -11.29 2.62 7.39
C PHE A 223 -9.93 1.94 7.08
N GLU A 224 -9.61 1.64 5.82
CA GLU A 224 -8.31 1.10 5.41
C GLU A 224 -7.21 2.19 5.34
N ILE A 225 -7.59 3.47 5.32
CA ILE A 225 -6.65 4.58 5.31
C ILE A 225 -6.03 4.70 6.70
N PRO A 226 -4.69 4.79 6.82
CA PRO A 226 -4.04 4.95 8.12
C PRO A 226 -4.51 6.21 8.84
N GLU A 227 -4.87 6.06 10.11
CA GLU A 227 -5.15 7.19 10.97
C GLU A 227 -3.86 7.91 11.34
N GLY A 228 -3.93 9.22 11.40
CA GLY A 228 -2.79 10.04 11.72
C GLY A 228 -3.21 11.35 12.37
N ALA A 229 -2.49 11.74 13.41
CA ALA A 229 -2.66 13.04 14.04
C ALA A 229 -2.51 14.17 13.01
N LYS A 230 -3.08 15.33 13.30
CA LYS A 230 -3.05 16.52 12.43
C LYS A 230 -1.66 16.83 11.88
N ASN A 231 -0.63 16.69 12.69
CA ASN A 231 0.75 17.01 12.32
C ASN A 231 1.54 15.83 11.73
N SER A 232 0.94 14.64 11.58
CA SER A 232 1.64 13.48 11.01
C SER A 232 1.78 13.58 9.49
N LYS A 233 2.78 12.88 8.93
CA LYS A 233 3.05 12.87 7.48
C LYS A 233 2.14 11.92 6.69
N GLY A 234 1.49 10.96 7.36
CA GLY A 234 0.73 9.90 6.70
C GLY A 234 1.61 8.80 6.07
N ARG A 235 1.00 7.96 5.23
CA ARG A 235 1.69 6.87 4.49
C ARG A 235 1.52 7.05 2.98
N ALA A 236 2.47 6.56 2.19
CA ALA A 236 2.38 6.63 0.74
C ALA A 236 1.16 5.85 0.22
N ILE A 237 0.36 6.46 -0.64
CA ILE A 237 -0.86 5.86 -1.21
C ILE A 237 -0.55 4.61 -2.04
N GLN A 238 0.66 4.51 -2.59
CA GLN A 238 1.15 3.34 -3.32
C GLN A 238 1.28 2.09 -2.44
N ASN A 239 1.35 2.24 -1.12
CA ASN A 239 1.33 1.12 -0.18
C ASN A 239 -0.11 0.58 0.06
N LEU A 240 -1.12 1.35 -0.31
CA LEU A 240 -2.53 0.98 -0.16
C LEU A 240 -3.14 0.55 -1.50
N LEU A 241 -2.67 1.11 -2.60
CA LEU A 241 -3.20 0.90 -3.95
C LEU A 241 -2.06 0.68 -4.95
N ASN A 242 -2.27 -0.20 -5.92
CA ASN A 242 -1.33 -0.47 -7.01
C ASN A 242 -1.34 0.67 -8.05
N ILE A 243 -1.01 1.89 -7.62
CA ILE A 243 -0.89 3.06 -8.51
C ILE A 243 0.51 3.07 -9.13
N GLU A 244 0.61 3.38 -10.41
CA GLU A 244 1.89 3.53 -11.10
C GLU A 244 2.72 4.66 -10.45
N PRO A 245 4.05 4.51 -10.32
CA PRO A 245 4.89 5.49 -9.60
C PRO A 245 4.85 6.92 -10.15
N ASP A 246 4.54 7.07 -11.44
CA ASP A 246 4.46 8.33 -12.17
C ASP A 246 3.02 8.87 -12.32
N ASP A 247 2.03 8.22 -11.68
CA ASP A 247 0.64 8.65 -11.67
C ASP A 247 0.28 9.31 -10.34
N LYS A 248 -0.59 10.32 -10.38
CA LYS A 248 -1.06 11.09 -9.23
C LYS A 248 -2.55 10.97 -9.07
N VAL A 249 -3.00 11.01 -7.83
CA VAL A 249 -4.42 11.05 -7.51
C VAL A 249 -4.92 12.49 -7.64
N ASN A 250 -6.00 12.68 -8.40
CA ASN A 250 -6.56 14.01 -8.68
C ASN A 250 -8.00 14.20 -8.23
N ALA A 251 -8.76 13.13 -8.04
CA ALA A 251 -10.14 13.26 -7.61
C ALA A 251 -10.59 12.07 -6.76
N PHE A 252 -11.53 12.35 -5.88
CA PHE A 252 -12.17 11.37 -5.01
C PHE A 252 -13.68 11.49 -5.08
N ILE A 253 -14.36 10.37 -5.20
CA ILE A 253 -15.81 10.30 -5.09
C ILE A 253 -16.17 9.35 -3.95
N ARG A 254 -16.86 9.90 -2.96
CA ARG A 254 -17.43 9.14 -1.84
C ARG A 254 -18.72 8.47 -2.27
N VAL A 255 -18.81 7.16 -2.07
CA VAL A 255 -20.04 6.38 -2.29
C VAL A 255 -20.29 5.53 -1.05
N LYS A 256 -21.44 5.74 -0.37
CA LYS A 256 -21.76 4.99 0.87
C LYS A 256 -22.04 3.50 0.61
N LYS A 257 -22.76 3.16 -0.46
CA LYS A 257 -23.23 1.77 -0.76
C LYS A 257 -22.99 1.41 -2.23
N LEU A 258 -21.73 1.28 -2.62
CA LEU A 258 -21.36 1.06 -4.02
C LEU A 258 -21.78 -0.32 -4.56
N THR A 259 -21.80 -1.36 -3.73
CA THR A 259 -22.01 -2.75 -4.16
C THR A 259 -23.43 -3.27 -3.86
N THR A 260 -24.14 -2.65 -2.93
CA THR A 260 -25.41 -3.17 -2.41
C THR A 260 -26.64 -2.42 -2.92
N ASP A 261 -26.50 -1.15 -3.30
CA ASP A 261 -27.61 -0.30 -3.75
C ASP A 261 -27.67 -0.21 -5.27
N THR A 262 -28.31 -1.20 -5.89
CA THR A 262 -28.43 -1.32 -7.36
C THR A 262 -29.22 -0.17 -7.98
N GLU A 263 -30.22 0.36 -7.29
CA GLU A 263 -31.03 1.47 -7.79
C GLU A 263 -30.20 2.76 -7.82
N PHE A 264 -29.44 3.02 -6.75
CA PHE A 264 -28.56 4.18 -6.66
C PHE A 264 -27.50 4.17 -7.76
N ILE A 265 -26.79 3.07 -7.98
CA ILE A 265 -25.72 3.00 -8.98
C ILE A 265 -26.20 3.09 -10.42
N ASN A 266 -27.47 2.69 -10.70
CA ASN A 266 -28.08 2.79 -12.02
C ASN A 266 -28.77 4.13 -12.29
N SER A 267 -28.99 4.94 -11.25
CA SER A 267 -29.59 6.28 -11.38
C SER A 267 -28.58 7.42 -11.30
N HIS A 268 -27.33 7.14 -10.94
CA HIS A 268 -26.28 8.15 -10.78
C HIS A 268 -25.19 8.03 -11.84
N TYR A 269 -24.54 9.15 -12.12
CA TYR A 269 -23.51 9.30 -13.13
C TYR A 269 -22.26 9.95 -12.54
N LEU A 270 -21.12 9.66 -13.15
CA LEU A 270 -19.87 10.37 -12.91
C LEU A 270 -19.58 11.29 -14.10
N LEU A 271 -19.36 12.55 -13.80
CA LEU A 271 -18.90 13.56 -14.74
C LEU A 271 -17.40 13.78 -14.52
N PHE A 272 -16.62 13.65 -15.57
CA PHE A 272 -15.18 13.83 -15.61
C PHE A 272 -14.83 15.13 -16.32
N CYS A 273 -13.88 15.88 -15.79
CA CYS A 273 -13.35 17.08 -16.43
C CYS A 273 -11.83 17.03 -16.51
N THR A 274 -11.29 17.37 -17.67
CA THR A 274 -9.84 17.37 -17.92
C THR A 274 -9.26 18.79 -17.96
N LYS A 275 -7.94 18.90 -17.84
CA LYS A 275 -7.18 20.16 -17.92
C LYS A 275 -7.48 20.94 -19.20
N LYS A 276 -7.59 20.24 -20.33
CA LYS A 276 -7.89 20.84 -21.64
C LYS A 276 -9.39 21.12 -21.88
N GLY A 277 -10.22 21.03 -20.82
CA GLY A 277 -11.64 21.38 -20.87
C GLY A 277 -12.52 20.35 -21.57
N VAL A 278 -12.10 19.08 -21.61
CA VAL A 278 -12.93 17.97 -22.07
C VAL A 278 -13.83 17.49 -20.93
N ILE A 279 -15.09 17.18 -21.22
CA ILE A 279 -16.05 16.62 -20.27
C ILE A 279 -16.58 15.28 -20.76
N LYS A 280 -16.83 14.37 -19.81
CA LYS A 280 -17.37 13.04 -20.06
C LYS A 280 -18.39 12.67 -19.00
N LYS A 281 -19.46 11.96 -19.36
CA LYS A 281 -20.48 11.43 -18.47
C LYS A 281 -20.53 9.91 -18.58
N THR A 282 -20.44 9.19 -17.47
CA THR A 282 -20.48 7.73 -17.41
C THR A 282 -21.40 7.27 -16.29
N LEU A 283 -22.14 6.18 -16.46
CA LEU A 283 -23.01 5.61 -15.44
C LEU A 283 -22.16 5.10 -14.26
N LEU A 284 -22.62 5.29 -13.02
CA LEU A 284 -21.91 4.87 -11.82
C LEU A 284 -21.76 3.33 -11.75
N GLU A 285 -22.74 2.58 -12.28
CA GLU A 285 -22.70 1.11 -12.38
C GLU A 285 -21.40 0.61 -13.03
N ALA A 286 -20.87 1.34 -14.00
CA ALA A 286 -19.62 0.99 -14.68
C ALA A 286 -18.41 0.85 -13.72
N TYR A 287 -18.53 1.38 -12.49
CA TYR A 287 -17.52 1.36 -11.44
C TYR A 287 -17.93 0.53 -10.21
N SER A 288 -19.02 -0.21 -10.24
CA SER A 288 -19.53 -1.02 -9.11
C SER A 288 -18.70 -2.28 -8.81
N ARG A 289 -17.80 -2.66 -9.70
CA ARG A 289 -16.98 -3.88 -9.58
C ARG A 289 -15.52 -3.54 -9.31
N PRO A 290 -15.08 -3.55 -8.03
CA PRO A 290 -13.69 -3.28 -7.65
C PRO A 290 -12.69 -4.23 -8.30
N ARG A 291 -11.52 -3.69 -8.67
CA ARG A 291 -10.36 -4.45 -9.16
C ARG A 291 -9.08 -3.89 -8.54
N GLN A 292 -8.19 -4.76 -8.05
CA GLN A 292 -6.93 -4.35 -7.40
C GLN A 292 -6.04 -3.47 -8.29
N ASN A 293 -5.98 -3.75 -9.58
CA ASN A 293 -5.16 -3.00 -10.53
C ASN A 293 -5.88 -1.77 -11.11
N GLY A 294 -7.02 -1.40 -10.53
CA GLY A 294 -7.85 -0.32 -11.05
C GLY A 294 -8.49 -0.62 -12.41
N VAL A 295 -9.23 0.33 -12.93
CA VAL A 295 -9.83 0.29 -14.27
C VAL A 295 -9.64 1.63 -14.98
N ASN A 296 -9.61 1.62 -16.31
CA ASN A 296 -9.64 2.87 -17.08
C ASN A 296 -10.98 3.56 -16.88
N ALA A 297 -10.93 4.80 -16.42
CA ALA A 297 -12.10 5.65 -16.20
C ALA A 297 -12.36 6.59 -17.37
N ILE A 298 -11.31 7.05 -18.04
CA ILE A 298 -11.36 7.93 -19.22
C ILE A 298 -10.11 7.70 -20.07
N THR A 299 -10.23 7.76 -21.39
CA THR A 299 -9.06 7.81 -22.29
C THR A 299 -8.68 9.28 -22.49
N LEU A 300 -7.54 9.67 -21.94
CA LEU A 300 -7.02 11.03 -22.05
C LEU A 300 -6.39 11.25 -23.45
N ARG A 301 -6.46 12.49 -23.92
CA ARG A 301 -5.72 12.94 -25.10
C ARG A 301 -4.27 13.23 -24.73
N GLU A 302 -3.44 13.38 -25.75
CA GLU A 302 -2.04 13.75 -25.57
C GLU A 302 -1.90 15.08 -24.78
N ASP A 303 -1.00 15.14 -23.80
CA ASP A 303 -0.77 16.26 -22.89
C ASP A 303 -2.00 16.75 -22.12
N ASP A 304 -3.01 15.90 -21.92
CA ASP A 304 -4.17 16.20 -21.09
C ASP A 304 -4.13 15.42 -19.76
N GLY A 305 -4.80 15.88 -18.75
CA GLY A 305 -4.90 15.25 -17.45
C GLY A 305 -6.30 15.37 -16.87
N LEU A 306 -6.75 14.35 -16.15
CA LEU A 306 -7.99 14.43 -15.39
C LEU A 306 -7.80 15.40 -14.21
N ILE A 307 -8.76 16.33 -13.99
CA ILE A 307 -8.72 17.29 -12.87
C ILE A 307 -9.77 16.96 -11.81
N GLU A 308 -11.00 16.83 -12.23
CA GLU A 308 -12.14 16.74 -11.31
C GLU A 308 -13.11 15.66 -11.77
N VAL A 309 -13.72 14.98 -10.81
CA VAL A 309 -14.82 14.05 -11.04
C VAL A 309 -15.96 14.43 -10.10
N CYS A 310 -17.18 14.53 -10.60
CA CYS A 310 -18.36 14.82 -9.80
C CYS A 310 -19.42 13.74 -9.98
N MET A 311 -20.12 13.39 -8.92
CA MET A 311 -21.28 12.48 -8.98
C MET A 311 -22.57 13.27 -9.14
N THR A 312 -23.43 12.86 -10.09
CA THR A 312 -24.70 13.51 -10.42
C THR A 312 -25.84 12.50 -10.54
N ASN A 313 -27.07 12.99 -10.45
CA ASN A 313 -28.29 12.20 -10.62
C ASN A 313 -28.90 12.29 -12.03
N GLY A 314 -28.21 12.91 -12.98
CA GLY A 314 -28.68 13.05 -14.36
C GLY A 314 -29.42 14.36 -14.67
N ASN A 315 -29.72 15.18 -13.66
CA ASN A 315 -30.51 16.41 -13.82
C ASN A 315 -29.85 17.66 -13.22
N ASN A 316 -28.52 17.67 -13.16
CA ASN A 316 -27.78 18.78 -12.57
C ASN A 316 -27.27 19.77 -13.61
N GLU A 317 -26.97 20.96 -13.17
CA GLU A 317 -26.22 21.94 -13.95
C GLU A 317 -24.74 21.83 -13.60
N VAL A 318 -23.91 22.04 -14.61
CA VAL A 318 -22.46 21.93 -14.52
C VAL A 318 -21.85 23.30 -14.73
N LEU A 319 -20.90 23.65 -13.86
CA LEU A 319 -20.11 24.86 -14.01
C LEU A 319 -18.63 24.48 -14.03
N ILE A 320 -17.92 24.87 -15.10
CA ILE A 320 -16.50 24.63 -15.30
C ILE A 320 -15.77 25.98 -15.31
N ALA A 321 -14.67 26.09 -14.56
CA ALA A 321 -13.88 27.31 -14.51
C ALA A 321 -12.44 27.08 -14.96
N ASN A 322 -11.87 28.09 -15.63
CA ASN A 322 -10.49 28.10 -16.06
C ASN A 322 -9.61 29.03 -15.19
N ARG A 323 -8.31 28.85 -15.31
CA ARG A 323 -7.28 29.59 -14.58
C ARG A 323 -7.33 31.11 -14.84
N ASN A 324 -7.77 31.53 -16.03
CA ASN A 324 -7.91 32.93 -16.42
C ASN A 324 -9.19 33.58 -15.85
N GLY A 325 -9.86 32.92 -14.91
CA GLY A 325 -10.99 33.50 -14.17
C GLY A 325 -12.30 33.58 -14.99
N ARG A 326 -12.52 32.68 -15.94
CA ARG A 326 -13.78 32.50 -16.65
C ARG A 326 -14.47 31.23 -16.22
N ALA A 327 -15.82 31.21 -16.28
CA ALA A 327 -16.60 30.01 -16.01
C ALA A 327 -17.75 29.87 -17.02
N ILE A 328 -18.05 28.62 -17.37
CA ILE A 328 -19.17 28.28 -18.26
C ILE A 328 -20.18 27.42 -17.49
N ARG A 329 -21.47 27.74 -17.61
CA ARG A 329 -22.60 27.00 -17.02
C ARG A 329 -23.46 26.40 -18.11
N PHE A 330 -23.75 25.10 -17.99
CA PHE A 330 -24.65 24.38 -18.90
C PHE A 330 -25.32 23.21 -18.18
N HIS A 331 -26.40 22.67 -18.75
CA HIS A 331 -27.10 21.51 -18.19
C HIS A 331 -26.37 20.23 -18.57
N GLU A 332 -26.24 19.26 -17.61
CA GLU A 332 -25.51 18.01 -17.85
C GLU A 332 -26.08 17.14 -18.99
N ASN A 333 -27.37 17.34 -19.36
CA ASN A 333 -27.98 16.67 -20.51
C ASN A 333 -27.31 17.02 -21.85
N ALA A 334 -26.58 18.14 -21.92
CA ALA A 334 -25.73 18.46 -23.08
C ALA A 334 -24.56 17.48 -23.25
N VAL A 335 -24.28 16.65 -22.25
CA VAL A 335 -23.23 15.62 -22.28
C VAL A 335 -23.89 14.24 -22.33
N ARG A 336 -23.77 13.57 -23.45
CA ARG A 336 -24.30 12.20 -23.61
C ARG A 336 -23.57 11.21 -22.69
N VAL A 337 -24.27 10.18 -22.24
CA VAL A 337 -23.68 9.07 -21.48
C VAL A 337 -22.72 8.28 -22.38
N MET A 338 -21.54 7.97 -21.89
CA MET A 338 -20.46 7.29 -22.62
C MET A 338 -19.85 6.18 -21.76
N GLY A 339 -19.29 5.17 -22.42
CA GLY A 339 -18.56 4.10 -21.73
C GLY A 339 -17.25 4.58 -21.08
N ARG A 340 -16.66 3.76 -20.20
CA ARG A 340 -15.44 4.10 -19.44
C ARG A 340 -14.26 4.52 -20.30
N THR A 341 -14.05 3.88 -21.46
CA THR A 341 -12.91 4.12 -22.35
C THR A 341 -13.09 5.29 -23.32
N ALA A 342 -14.22 6.00 -23.29
CA ALA A 342 -14.43 7.17 -24.14
C ALA A 342 -13.57 8.36 -23.68
N SER A 343 -13.11 9.19 -24.64
CA SER A 343 -12.31 10.39 -24.36
C SER A 343 -13.15 11.62 -23.97
N GLY A 344 -14.48 11.59 -24.15
CA GLY A 344 -15.34 12.71 -23.86
C GLY A 344 -15.53 13.70 -25.01
N VAL A 345 -16.16 14.84 -24.67
CA VAL A 345 -16.52 15.94 -25.60
C VAL A 345 -16.05 17.28 -25.04
N ARG A 346 -15.94 18.31 -25.88
CA ARG A 346 -15.54 19.64 -25.43
C ARG A 346 -16.56 20.22 -24.45
N GLY A 347 -16.15 20.50 -23.22
CA GLY A 347 -16.91 21.14 -22.16
C GLY A 347 -16.76 22.67 -22.17
N MET A 348 -15.51 23.14 -22.24
CA MET A 348 -15.14 24.55 -22.28
C MET A 348 -14.06 24.78 -23.34
N THR A 349 -14.07 25.96 -23.99
CA THR A 349 -12.98 26.41 -24.86
C THR A 349 -12.07 27.29 -24.01
N LEU A 350 -10.80 26.94 -23.95
CA LEU A 350 -9.75 27.70 -23.28
C LEU A 350 -9.23 28.80 -24.22
N ASP A 351 -8.60 29.82 -23.67
CA ASP A 351 -7.90 30.81 -24.48
C ASP A 351 -6.58 30.20 -25.02
N ASP A 352 -6.14 30.65 -26.21
CA ASP A 352 -4.97 30.10 -26.90
C ASP A 352 -3.63 30.41 -26.19
N ASP A 353 -3.66 31.17 -25.12
CA ASP A 353 -2.51 31.37 -24.25
C ASP A 353 -2.05 30.04 -23.66
N SER A 354 -0.79 29.71 -23.85
CA SER A 354 -0.15 28.43 -23.52
C SER A 354 -0.26 27.98 -22.05
N ASN A 355 -0.87 28.79 -21.17
CA ASN A 355 -1.00 28.57 -19.74
C ASN A 355 -2.43 28.56 -19.20
N ASP A 356 -3.45 28.56 -20.06
CA ASP A 356 -4.85 28.45 -19.61
C ASP A 356 -5.26 26.98 -19.49
N GLU A 357 -5.79 26.64 -18.34
CA GLU A 357 -6.28 25.30 -18.02
C GLU A 357 -7.55 25.38 -17.19
N VAL A 358 -8.34 24.32 -17.20
CA VAL A 358 -9.46 24.17 -16.27
C VAL A 358 -8.91 23.95 -14.87
N VAL A 359 -9.44 24.66 -13.87
CA VAL A 359 -9.06 24.54 -12.46
C VAL A 359 -10.05 23.74 -11.62
N GLY A 360 -11.26 23.55 -12.11
CA GLY A 360 -12.27 22.77 -11.41
C GLY A 360 -13.61 22.75 -12.13
N MET A 361 -14.42 21.79 -11.71
CA MET A 361 -15.80 21.59 -12.14
C MET A 361 -16.68 21.38 -10.92
N VAL A 362 -17.86 21.98 -10.91
CA VAL A 362 -18.87 21.76 -9.86
C VAL A 362 -20.19 21.37 -10.48
N CYS A 363 -20.93 20.51 -9.81
CA CYS A 363 -22.27 20.11 -10.17
C CYS A 363 -23.27 20.75 -9.20
N ILE A 364 -24.16 21.56 -9.71
CA ILE A 364 -25.16 22.31 -8.96
C ILE A 364 -26.39 21.43 -8.81
N LYS A 365 -26.77 21.15 -7.57
CA LYS A 365 -27.95 20.34 -7.21
C LYS A 365 -29.16 21.19 -6.88
N ASP A 366 -28.96 22.24 -6.10
CA ASP A 366 -30.00 23.15 -5.62
C ASP A 366 -29.58 24.60 -5.87
N LYS A 367 -30.25 25.24 -6.82
CA LYS A 367 -29.94 26.61 -7.25
C LYS A 367 -30.29 27.67 -6.20
N GLU A 368 -31.25 27.37 -5.32
CA GLU A 368 -31.74 28.34 -4.32
C GLU A 368 -30.83 28.36 -3.08
N LYS A 369 -30.24 27.19 -2.73
CA LYS A 369 -29.41 27.06 -1.55
C LYS A 369 -27.92 27.17 -1.82
N GLU A 370 -27.49 26.80 -3.02
CA GLU A 370 -26.07 26.76 -3.37
C GLU A 370 -25.60 28.11 -3.95
N THR A 371 -24.36 28.44 -3.64
CA THR A 371 -23.63 29.59 -4.23
C THR A 371 -22.29 29.13 -4.75
N VAL A 372 -21.68 29.90 -5.63
CA VAL A 372 -20.37 29.60 -6.23
C VAL A 372 -19.28 30.33 -5.46
N LEU A 373 -18.40 29.55 -4.80
CA LEU A 373 -17.17 30.04 -4.18
C LEU A 373 -16.02 29.92 -5.18
N VAL A 374 -15.24 30.98 -5.34
CA VAL A 374 -13.99 30.98 -6.11
C VAL A 374 -12.85 31.50 -5.25
N VAL A 375 -11.68 30.88 -5.39
CA VAL A 375 -10.47 31.24 -4.64
C VAL A 375 -9.28 31.34 -5.60
N SER A 376 -8.47 32.38 -5.42
CA SER A 376 -7.29 32.68 -6.26
C SER A 376 -5.97 32.40 -5.54
N GLU A 377 -4.88 32.37 -6.29
CA GLU A 377 -3.52 32.02 -5.81
C GLU A 377 -3.08 32.82 -4.59
N GLN A 378 -3.40 34.13 -4.55
CA GLN A 378 -3.00 35.04 -3.48
C GLN A 378 -3.98 35.10 -2.31
N GLY A 379 -4.85 34.08 -2.18
CA GLY A 379 -5.78 33.95 -1.06
C GLY A 379 -6.97 34.91 -1.09
N TYR A 380 -7.29 35.49 -2.24
CA TYR A 380 -8.52 36.22 -2.46
C TYR A 380 -9.62 35.27 -2.93
N GLY A 381 -10.81 35.48 -2.46
CA GLY A 381 -11.95 34.68 -2.90
C GLY A 381 -13.26 35.41 -2.67
N LYS A 382 -14.31 34.82 -3.16
CA LYS A 382 -15.65 35.34 -3.03
C LYS A 382 -16.70 34.29 -3.28
N ARG A 383 -17.90 34.58 -2.81
CA ARG A 383 -19.13 33.84 -3.05
C ARG A 383 -20.04 34.63 -3.99
N SER A 384 -20.61 34.00 -4.99
CA SER A 384 -21.51 34.62 -5.98
C SER A 384 -22.74 33.76 -6.20
N ASN A 385 -23.89 34.39 -6.55
CA ASN A 385 -25.09 33.65 -6.89
C ASN A 385 -24.91 32.84 -8.17
N ILE A 386 -25.50 31.65 -8.21
CA ILE A 386 -25.50 30.79 -9.39
C ILE A 386 -26.16 31.49 -10.58
N GLU A 387 -27.20 32.27 -10.36
CA GLU A 387 -27.95 32.97 -11.40
C GLU A 387 -27.13 34.05 -12.11
N ASP A 388 -26.08 34.57 -11.47
CA ASP A 388 -25.13 35.47 -12.14
C ASP A 388 -24.43 34.82 -13.34
N TYR A 389 -24.42 33.48 -13.42
CA TYR A 389 -23.86 32.70 -14.51
C TYR A 389 -24.98 32.27 -15.47
N ARG A 390 -25.07 32.92 -16.64
CA ARG A 390 -26.04 32.50 -17.67
C ARG A 390 -25.84 31.05 -18.11
N ILE A 391 -26.92 30.35 -18.32
CA ILE A 391 -26.90 29.01 -18.92
C ILE A 391 -26.56 29.14 -20.41
N THR A 392 -25.63 28.38 -20.89
CA THR A 392 -25.18 28.36 -22.29
C THR A 392 -25.04 26.95 -22.79
N ASN A 393 -24.75 26.75 -24.08
CA ASN A 393 -24.34 25.48 -24.61
C ASN A 393 -22.90 25.17 -24.14
N ARG A 394 -22.57 23.89 -23.92
CA ARG A 394 -21.18 23.47 -23.63
C ARG A 394 -20.21 23.87 -24.76
N GLY A 395 -18.93 23.97 -24.43
CA GLY A 395 -17.89 24.27 -25.42
C GLY A 395 -17.64 25.74 -25.69
N GLY A 396 -18.34 26.66 -25.03
CA GLY A 396 -18.07 28.09 -25.11
C GLY A 396 -16.90 28.55 -24.23
N LYS A 397 -16.46 29.83 -24.36
CA LYS A 397 -15.40 30.44 -23.53
C LYS A 397 -15.87 30.82 -22.12
N GLY A 398 -17.19 30.83 -21.85
CA GLY A 398 -17.75 31.21 -20.56
C GLY A 398 -17.76 32.74 -20.29
N VAL A 399 -18.12 33.10 -19.05
CA VAL A 399 -18.20 34.45 -18.54
C VAL A 399 -17.18 34.68 -17.44
N LYS A 400 -16.81 35.96 -17.19
CA LYS A 400 -15.86 36.30 -16.12
C LYS A 400 -16.44 35.89 -14.76
N THR A 401 -15.70 35.12 -13.96
CA THR A 401 -16.08 34.66 -12.61
C THR A 401 -15.33 35.39 -11.49
N ILE A 402 -14.12 35.85 -11.75
CA ILE A 402 -13.33 36.69 -10.85
C ILE A 402 -12.54 37.70 -11.68
N ASN A 403 -12.24 38.87 -11.11
CA ASN A 403 -11.33 39.82 -11.75
C ASN A 403 -9.88 39.46 -11.39
N ILE A 404 -9.16 38.90 -12.34
CA ILE A 404 -7.73 38.57 -12.20
C ILE A 404 -6.90 39.83 -12.29
N THR A 405 -6.06 40.06 -11.29
CA THR A 405 -5.10 41.17 -11.18
C THR A 405 -3.82 40.64 -10.57
N GLU A 406 -2.72 41.41 -10.60
CA GLU A 406 -1.47 41.04 -9.91
C GLU A 406 -1.69 40.76 -8.41
N LYS A 407 -2.64 41.46 -7.79
CA LYS A 407 -2.97 41.32 -6.37
C LYS A 407 -3.71 40.01 -6.04
N THR A 408 -4.54 39.52 -6.94
CA THR A 408 -5.32 38.29 -6.72
C THR A 408 -4.56 37.05 -7.18
N GLY A 409 -3.71 37.17 -8.17
CA GLY A 409 -3.18 36.03 -8.90
C GLY A 409 -4.27 35.33 -9.73
N LYS A 410 -3.95 34.19 -10.32
CA LYS A 410 -4.87 33.41 -11.14
C LYS A 410 -5.87 32.61 -10.29
N LEU A 411 -6.94 32.11 -10.88
CA LEU A 411 -7.92 31.25 -10.21
C LEU A 411 -7.29 29.88 -9.92
N VAL A 412 -7.51 29.36 -8.70
CA VAL A 412 -7.03 28.06 -8.23
C VAL A 412 -8.17 27.08 -8.00
N ALA A 413 -9.28 27.55 -7.43
CA ALA A 413 -10.38 26.66 -7.08
C ALA A 413 -11.75 27.29 -7.33
N ILE A 414 -12.71 26.42 -7.67
CA ILE A 414 -14.13 26.70 -7.71
C ILE A 414 -14.88 25.60 -6.95
N LYS A 415 -15.79 25.98 -6.05
CA LYS A 415 -16.62 25.05 -5.27
C LYS A 415 -18.06 25.58 -5.18
N ASN A 416 -19.04 24.67 -5.15
CA ASN A 416 -20.41 24.99 -4.77
C ASN A 416 -20.56 24.85 -3.26
N VAL A 417 -21.12 25.88 -2.60
CA VAL A 417 -21.24 25.94 -1.13
C VAL A 417 -22.62 26.41 -0.72
N THR A 418 -23.05 25.97 0.47
CA THR A 418 -24.28 26.42 1.15
C THR A 418 -23.92 27.17 2.43
N GLU A 419 -24.91 27.80 3.08
CA GLU A 419 -24.73 28.45 4.39
C GLU A 419 -24.28 27.47 5.50
N GLU A 420 -24.65 26.20 5.36
CA GLU A 420 -24.33 25.10 6.30
C GLU A 420 -22.95 24.50 6.06
N ASN A 421 -22.14 25.07 5.21
CA ASN A 421 -20.81 24.57 4.92
C ASN A 421 -19.74 25.41 5.61
N ASP A 422 -18.64 24.75 5.93
CA ASP A 422 -17.36 25.38 6.18
C ASP A 422 -16.45 25.13 4.97
N ILE A 423 -15.46 25.97 4.82
CA ILE A 423 -14.39 25.79 3.84
C ILE A 423 -13.06 25.63 4.56
N MET A 424 -12.25 24.72 4.04
CA MET A 424 -10.85 24.56 4.44
C MET A 424 -9.97 24.99 3.28
N ILE A 425 -9.07 25.94 3.52
CA ILE A 425 -8.10 26.47 2.56
C ILE A 425 -6.72 26.09 3.04
N ILE A 426 -5.91 25.50 2.15
CA ILE A 426 -4.54 25.13 2.43
C ILE A 426 -3.62 25.85 1.46
N ASN A 427 -2.52 26.37 1.98
CA ASN A 427 -1.42 26.90 1.18
C ASN A 427 -0.33 25.82 0.91
N LYS A 428 0.61 26.13 0.03
CA LYS A 428 1.73 25.23 -0.31
C LYS A 428 2.64 24.92 0.89
N SER A 429 2.74 25.83 1.86
CA SER A 429 3.48 25.61 3.12
C SER A 429 2.74 24.70 4.12
N GLY A 430 1.56 24.17 3.80
CA GLY A 430 0.78 23.28 4.66
C GLY A 430 -0.03 24.00 5.76
N ILE A 431 -0.13 25.35 5.73
CA ILE A 431 -0.97 26.11 6.65
C ILE A 431 -2.42 25.99 6.21
N THR A 432 -3.28 25.59 7.13
CA THR A 432 -4.71 25.37 6.90
C THR A 432 -5.54 26.36 7.70
N ILE A 433 -6.53 26.98 7.06
CA ILE A 433 -7.58 27.74 7.73
C ILE A 433 -8.93 27.09 7.45
N ARG A 434 -9.77 26.97 8.48
CA ARG A 434 -11.19 26.61 8.38
C ARG A 434 -12.04 27.82 8.70
N MET A 435 -13.02 28.14 7.86
CA MET A 435 -13.94 29.27 8.06
C MET A 435 -15.35 28.89 7.64
N LYS A 436 -16.36 29.51 8.27
CA LYS A 436 -17.77 29.32 7.91
C LYS A 436 -18.05 30.04 6.59
N VAL A 437 -18.83 29.41 5.73
CA VAL A 437 -19.31 30.03 4.47
C VAL A 437 -20.25 31.18 4.76
N SER A 438 -21.04 31.09 5.83
CA SER A 438 -21.94 32.18 6.30
C SER A 438 -21.22 33.50 6.56
N ASP A 439 -19.92 33.49 6.92
CA ASP A 439 -19.10 34.68 7.14
C ASP A 439 -18.72 35.41 5.83
N LEU A 440 -18.99 34.79 4.69
CA LEU A 440 -18.65 35.30 3.37
C LEU A 440 -19.89 35.93 2.72
N ASN A 441 -19.83 37.23 2.48
CA ASN A 441 -20.90 37.92 1.76
C ASN A 441 -21.00 37.46 0.31
N VAL A 442 -22.21 37.32 -0.20
CA VAL A 442 -22.47 37.09 -1.62
C VAL A 442 -22.24 38.38 -2.40
N ILE A 443 -21.36 38.36 -3.38
CA ILE A 443 -20.99 39.52 -4.20
C ILE A 443 -20.95 39.16 -5.68
N GLY A 444 -21.12 40.14 -6.54
CA GLY A 444 -21.23 39.95 -7.99
C GLY A 444 -20.02 39.22 -8.60
N ARG A 445 -20.26 38.37 -9.59
CA ARG A 445 -19.26 37.45 -10.20
C ARG A 445 -18.03 38.14 -10.79
N ALA A 446 -18.11 39.37 -11.27
CA ALA A 446 -16.99 40.05 -11.94
C ALA A 446 -16.09 40.86 -11.00
N THR A 447 -16.34 40.82 -9.68
CA THR A 447 -15.54 41.53 -8.67
C THR A 447 -14.21 40.82 -8.37
N GLN A 448 -13.30 41.50 -7.67
CA GLN A 448 -12.00 40.99 -7.26
C GLN A 448 -12.09 40.02 -6.06
N GLY A 449 -13.18 40.09 -5.28
CA GLY A 449 -13.30 39.30 -4.04
C GLY A 449 -12.66 39.97 -2.82
N VAL A 450 -12.67 39.24 -1.71
CA VAL A 450 -12.09 39.64 -0.41
C VAL A 450 -10.95 38.70 -0.03
N ARG A 451 -10.07 39.14 0.85
CA ARG A 451 -9.00 38.29 1.36
C ARG A 451 -9.58 37.27 2.31
N LEU A 452 -9.42 35.97 1.99
CA LEU A 452 -9.89 34.85 2.80
C LEU A 452 -8.81 34.40 3.80
N ILE A 453 -7.56 34.36 3.37
CA ILE A 453 -6.41 34.00 4.19
C ILE A 453 -5.29 35.03 4.03
N ASN A 454 -4.56 35.27 5.09
CA ASN A 454 -3.38 36.11 5.06
C ASN A 454 -2.13 35.24 4.87
N LEU A 455 -1.57 35.27 3.67
CA LEU A 455 -0.36 34.50 3.31
C LEU A 455 0.93 35.16 3.84
N GLY A 456 0.83 36.36 4.45
CA GLY A 456 1.97 37.08 5.01
C GLY A 456 2.98 37.56 3.97
N LYS A 457 4.23 37.79 4.42
CA LYS A 457 5.36 38.19 3.55
C LYS A 457 6.07 37.00 2.87
N ARG A 458 5.58 35.80 3.09
CA ARG A 458 6.11 34.57 2.50
C ARG A 458 5.50 34.46 1.11
N ASN A 459 6.25 34.42 0.04
CA ASN A 459 5.78 34.16 -1.33
C ASN A 459 5.04 32.81 -1.42
N ASP A 460 3.91 32.69 -0.71
CA ASP A 460 3.14 31.47 -0.58
C ASP A 460 1.85 31.57 -1.40
N GLU A 461 1.35 30.44 -1.85
CA GLU A 461 0.19 30.35 -2.71
C GLU A 461 -0.80 29.33 -2.18
N ILE A 462 -2.07 29.48 -2.54
CA ILE A 462 -3.09 28.48 -2.21
C ILE A 462 -2.83 27.20 -3.00
N ALA A 463 -2.77 26.06 -2.29
CA ALA A 463 -2.61 24.74 -2.87
C ALA A 463 -3.97 24.06 -3.10
N SER A 464 -4.87 24.08 -2.12
CA SER A 464 -6.16 23.39 -2.21
C SER A 464 -7.25 24.08 -1.41
N VAL A 465 -8.51 23.89 -1.84
CA VAL A 465 -9.71 24.36 -1.17
C VAL A 465 -10.74 23.23 -1.11
N CYS A 466 -11.22 22.93 0.08
CA CYS A 466 -12.18 21.87 0.33
C CYS A 466 -13.42 22.40 1.05
N LYS A 467 -14.56 21.78 0.80
CA LYS A 467 -15.83 22.03 1.47
C LYS A 467 -16.07 20.95 2.53
N VAL A 468 -16.41 21.34 3.74
CA VAL A 468 -16.81 20.46 4.85
C VAL A 468 -18.17 20.89 5.40
N LEU A 469 -18.86 20.00 6.09
CA LEU A 469 -20.08 20.37 6.81
C LEU A 469 -19.72 21.20 8.04
N SER A 470 -20.53 22.22 8.34
CA SER A 470 -20.41 22.95 9.60
C SER A 470 -20.86 22.05 10.74
N GLN A 471 -20.12 22.05 11.84
CA GLN A 471 -20.54 21.40 13.08
C GLN A 471 -21.58 22.31 13.77
N THR A 472 -22.62 21.71 14.33
CA THR A 472 -23.59 22.43 15.15
C THR A 472 -22.98 22.80 16.51
N GLU A 473 -23.53 23.86 17.15
CA GLU A 473 -23.04 24.26 18.48
C GLU A 473 -23.26 23.17 19.53
N GLU A 474 -24.28 22.33 19.36
CA GLU A 474 -24.59 21.18 20.19
C GLU A 474 -23.53 20.07 20.02
N GLU A 475 -23.17 19.73 18.79
CA GLU A 475 -22.11 18.75 18.48
C GLU A 475 -20.75 19.22 19.03
N ILE A 476 -20.45 20.53 18.94
CA ILE A 476 -19.20 21.09 19.49
C ILE A 476 -19.21 21.01 21.03
N ALA A 477 -20.36 21.22 21.67
CA ALA A 477 -20.51 21.15 23.12
C ALA A 477 -20.43 19.71 23.64
N GLU A 478 -21.05 18.75 22.95
CA GLU A 478 -20.97 17.32 23.28
C GLU A 478 -19.54 16.78 23.12
N GLU A 479 -18.87 17.14 22.04
CA GLU A 479 -17.48 16.75 21.79
C GLU A 479 -16.52 17.31 22.85
N LYS A 480 -16.77 18.55 23.28
CA LYS A 480 -16.00 19.19 24.36
C LYS A 480 -16.22 18.50 25.70
N ALA A 481 -17.47 18.13 26.02
CA ALA A 481 -17.81 17.40 27.23
C ALA A 481 -17.22 15.99 27.25
N GLN A 482 -17.23 15.26 26.12
CA GLN A 482 -16.59 13.95 25.99
C GLN A 482 -15.07 14.04 26.16
N ARG A 483 -14.45 15.07 25.63
CA ARG A 483 -13.01 15.27 25.73
C ARG A 483 -12.57 15.64 27.15
N GLU A 484 -13.33 16.52 27.82
CA GLU A 484 -13.10 16.85 29.24
C GLU A 484 -13.32 15.62 30.15
N ALA A 485 -14.25 14.73 29.80
CA ALA A 485 -14.47 13.47 30.49
C ALA A 485 -13.30 12.48 30.29
N LEU A 486 -12.71 12.42 29.09
CA LEU A 486 -11.53 11.59 28.78
C LEU A 486 -10.23 12.15 29.40
N GLU A 487 -10.04 13.47 29.42
CA GLU A 487 -8.90 14.10 30.11
C GLU A 487 -9.02 14.03 31.65
N GLY A 488 -10.25 13.84 32.18
CA GLY A 488 -10.51 13.64 33.62
C GLY A 488 -10.26 12.21 34.14
N VAL A 489 -10.09 11.23 33.25
CA VAL A 489 -9.71 9.87 33.61
C VAL A 489 -8.19 9.80 33.73
N VAL A 490 -7.69 10.18 34.92
CA VAL A 490 -6.31 9.87 35.34
C VAL A 490 -6.21 8.35 35.40
N ILE A 491 -5.54 7.74 34.46
CA ILE A 491 -5.15 6.34 34.54
C ILE A 491 -4.18 6.26 35.73
N HIS A 492 -4.66 5.77 36.87
CA HIS A 492 -3.79 5.30 37.93
C HIS A 492 -3.04 4.09 37.37
N GLU A 493 -1.84 4.32 36.91
CA GLU A 493 -0.88 3.25 36.67
C GLU A 493 -0.65 2.59 38.05
N HIS A 494 -1.19 1.38 38.20
CA HIS A 494 -0.75 0.51 39.29
C HIS A 494 0.72 0.19 39.02
N PRO A 495 1.62 0.41 39.98
CA PRO A 495 3.00 -0.02 39.85
C PRO A 495 2.98 -1.55 39.70
N ILE A 496 3.50 -2.04 38.61
CA ILE A 496 3.81 -3.46 38.42
C ILE A 496 4.92 -3.73 39.45
N GLU A 497 4.58 -4.48 40.50
CA GLU A 497 5.58 -5.06 41.42
C GLU A 497 6.52 -5.91 40.57
N ASN A 498 7.77 -5.48 40.50
CA ASN A 498 8.86 -6.27 39.95
C ASN A 498 8.99 -7.55 40.77
N THR A 499 8.53 -8.66 40.24
CA THR A 499 8.96 -9.97 40.69
C THR A 499 10.37 -10.17 40.14
N ASP A 500 11.31 -10.25 41.04
CA ASP A 500 12.72 -10.53 40.84
C ASP A 500 12.88 -11.77 39.94
N PHE A 501 13.38 -11.55 38.73
CA PHE A 501 14.01 -12.62 37.95
C PHE A 501 15.47 -12.67 38.39
N GLU A 502 15.84 -13.75 39.08
CA GLU A 502 17.22 -14.09 39.40
C GLU A 502 18.02 -14.20 38.11
N ASP A 503 19.03 -13.36 37.97
CA ASP A 503 20.07 -13.42 36.98
C ASP A 503 20.85 -14.74 37.10
N VAL A 504 20.67 -15.65 36.17
CA VAL A 504 21.60 -16.77 35.95
C VAL A 504 22.72 -16.23 35.06
N SER A 505 23.82 -15.88 35.71
CA SER A 505 25.07 -15.54 35.02
C SER A 505 25.72 -16.80 34.44
N ASP A 506 25.70 -16.91 33.12
CA ASP A 506 26.62 -17.83 32.42
C ASP A 506 27.99 -17.16 32.27
N ASP A 507 28.92 -17.63 33.07
CA ASP A 507 30.36 -17.34 32.95
C ASP A 507 30.89 -17.94 31.64
N VAL A 508 31.19 -17.10 30.66
CA VAL A 508 32.05 -17.46 29.54
C VAL A 508 33.42 -16.82 29.73
N GLU A 509 34.37 -17.62 30.19
CA GLU A 509 35.79 -17.26 30.23
C GLU A 509 36.29 -16.85 28.84
N SER A 510 36.68 -15.61 28.68
CA SER A 510 37.44 -15.10 27.55
C SER A 510 38.94 -15.25 27.88
N ASN A 511 39.63 -16.14 27.20
CA ASN A 511 41.08 -16.24 27.19
C ASN A 511 41.63 -15.18 26.23
N GLU A 512 42.15 -14.08 26.75
CA GLU A 512 43.08 -13.19 26.08
C GLU A 512 44.47 -13.81 26.07
N ASN A 513 45.05 -14.01 24.90
CA ASN A 513 46.48 -14.04 24.72
C ASN A 513 46.88 -12.97 23.72
N ALA A 514 47.58 -12.01 24.26
CA ALA A 514 48.38 -11.03 23.53
C ALA A 514 49.48 -11.73 22.72
N ASP A 515 49.76 -11.24 21.54
CA ASP A 515 51.15 -11.12 21.07
C ASP A 515 51.29 -9.90 20.17
N ASP A 516 52.21 -9.03 20.60
CA ASP A 516 52.77 -7.88 19.91
C ASP A 516 53.53 -8.34 18.67
N THR A 517 53.44 -7.56 17.59
CA THR A 517 54.65 -7.09 16.90
C THR A 517 54.34 -6.00 15.86
N GLU A 518 55.16 -4.95 15.99
CA GLU A 518 55.39 -3.78 15.14
C GLU A 518 55.70 -4.10 13.65
N GLY A 519 55.45 -3.14 12.80
CA GLY A 519 56.14 -3.12 11.49
C GLY A 519 55.54 -2.16 10.46
N THR A 520 55.78 -0.90 10.64
CA THR A 520 56.21 0.17 9.67
C THR A 520 56.03 -0.01 8.16
N THR A 521 55.51 1.08 7.57
CA THR A 521 55.87 1.89 6.37
C THR A 521 55.56 1.43 4.95
N GLU A 522 54.92 2.44 4.26
CA GLU A 522 55.15 2.95 2.89
C GLU A 522 54.88 2.03 1.68
N GLU A 523 53.87 2.34 0.90
CA GLU A 523 53.78 3.23 -0.30
C GLU A 523 52.32 3.41 -0.73
#